data_b02e5a73683a5117abffc8350314e47e
#
_entry.id   b02e5a73683a5117abffc8350314e47e
#
_cell.length_a   1.000
_cell.length_b   1.000
_cell.length_c   1.000
_cell.angle_alpha   90.00
_cell.angle_beta   90.00
_cell.angle_gamma   90.00
#
_symmetry.space_group_name_H-M   'P 1'
#
loop_
_entity.id
_entity.type
_entity.pdbx_description
1 polymer ?
#
loop_
_entity_poly.entity_id
_entity_poly.type
_entity_poly.pdbx_seq_one_letter_code
_entity_poly.pdbx_strand_id
1 'polypeptide(L)'
;MIQSLSLSGLEDLAAGDYSPRRDAILSTLTDQYLELEPRLSDRHIELYDNVFQVLVMGIELHARLALAEKLAPMKRAPREIVRDLANDDYAIVAAPILRHSPLLDEADLVGIAMRKGEAHRAALAQRPNLNTAVTDVLVDKREQSVLVALIGNDTAKLSSAGATTLTDIASQNAVVAQSLASRLQLPATAVTHILTAARAVVVNTLSHAEPDARASEITGAVRHGVEAVGALPLIMSDEVSEQQIVALYGLGQIEDVVSGLASRAELEPEAVRRALEVPCTDALLIVMKAAGFERQHAQGMLAVKMSVPLNAPSLLEPLGQYDRINATDPARMLVFVLSRHGSAMAH
;
A
#
# COMPACT_ATOMS: atom_id res chain seq x y z
N MET A 1 -35.56 35.82 19.81
CA MET A 1 -36.99 35.37 19.78
C MET A 1 -36.99 34.02 19.05
N ILE A 2 -36.99 32.93 19.80
CA ILE A 2 -37.05 31.58 19.26
C ILE A 2 -38.50 31.37 18.82
N GLN A 3 -38.78 31.42 17.52
CA GLN A 3 -40.07 30.94 17.02
C GLN A 3 -40.10 29.44 17.27
N SER A 4 -40.91 29.04 18.28
CA SER A 4 -41.24 27.65 18.53
C SER A 4 -41.88 27.08 17.26
N LEU A 5 -41.22 26.19 16.56
CA LEU A 5 -41.83 25.32 15.56
C LEU A 5 -42.99 24.59 16.26
N SER A 6 -44.24 24.92 15.90
CA SER A 6 -45.41 24.26 16.46
C SER A 6 -45.45 22.80 15.92
N LEU A 7 -45.84 21.87 16.77
CA LEU A 7 -46.06 20.44 16.40
C LEU A 7 -46.93 20.27 15.14
N SER A 8 -47.91 21.20 14.91
CA SER A 8 -48.74 21.21 13.68
C SER A 8 -47.92 21.47 12.41
N GLY A 9 -46.81 22.22 12.48
CA GLY A 9 -45.92 22.41 11.33
C GLY A 9 -45.10 21.19 10.95
N LEU A 10 -44.87 20.27 11.89
CA LEU A 10 -44.18 18.99 11.63
C LEU A 10 -45.14 17.94 11.02
N GLU A 11 -46.44 17.96 11.37
CA GLU A 11 -47.43 17.08 10.76
C GLU A 11 -47.76 17.47 9.31
N ASP A 12 -47.78 18.76 9.00
CA ASP A 12 -47.92 19.28 7.63
C ASP A 12 -46.71 18.96 6.74
N LEU A 13 -45.51 18.81 7.35
CA LEU A 13 -44.30 18.40 6.67
C LEU A 13 -44.27 16.90 6.32
N ALA A 14 -44.92 16.08 7.11
CA ALA A 14 -45.01 14.64 6.85
C ALA A 14 -45.99 14.30 5.71
N ALA A 15 -46.92 15.22 5.38
CA ALA A 15 -48.01 14.98 4.45
C ALA A 15 -47.82 15.57 3.04
N GLY A 16 -46.78 16.35 2.75
CA GLY A 16 -46.65 17.09 1.50
C GLY A 16 -45.34 16.92 0.75
N ASP A 17 -45.43 16.83 -0.56
CA ASP A 17 -44.43 16.68 -1.58
C ASP A 17 -43.64 18.02 -1.82
N TYR A 18 -42.93 18.54 -0.79
CA TYR A 18 -42.19 19.84 -0.87
C TYR A 18 -40.72 19.68 -0.49
N SER A 19 -39.92 19.11 -1.39
CA SER A 19 -38.45 18.97 -1.27
C SER A 19 -37.73 20.28 -0.84
N PRO A 20 -37.93 21.45 -1.47
CA PRO A 20 -37.17 22.64 -1.12
C PRO A 20 -37.41 23.19 0.30
N ARG A 21 -38.63 22.95 0.84
CA ARG A 21 -38.97 23.38 2.21
C ARG A 21 -38.37 22.45 3.25
N ARG A 22 -38.29 21.15 2.95
CA ARG A 22 -37.62 20.17 3.82
C ARG A 22 -36.10 20.43 3.89
N ASP A 23 -35.48 20.74 2.74
CA ASP A 23 -34.04 21.09 2.68
C ASP A 23 -33.70 22.31 3.53
N ALA A 24 -34.52 23.37 3.46
CA ALA A 24 -34.34 24.57 4.27
C ALA A 24 -34.51 24.30 5.78
N ILE A 25 -35.48 23.45 6.16
CA ILE A 25 -35.68 23.06 7.57
C ILE A 25 -34.52 22.20 8.05
N LEU A 26 -34.07 21.21 7.25
CA LEU A 26 -32.93 20.37 7.58
C LEU A 26 -31.67 21.21 7.80
N SER A 27 -31.38 22.14 6.88
CA SER A 27 -30.24 23.04 7.02
C SER A 27 -30.30 23.86 8.31
N THR A 28 -31.46 24.46 8.61
CA THR A 28 -31.67 25.26 9.83
C THR A 28 -31.53 24.42 11.09
N LEU A 29 -32.11 23.22 11.13
CA LEU A 29 -31.98 22.29 12.26
C LEU A 29 -30.55 21.81 12.44
N THR A 30 -29.87 21.54 11.35
CA THR A 30 -28.45 21.13 11.40
C THR A 30 -27.58 22.24 11.99
N ASP A 31 -27.78 23.50 11.57
CA ASP A 31 -27.03 24.63 12.10
C ASP A 31 -27.34 24.85 13.59
N GLN A 32 -28.60 24.74 14.00
CA GLN A 32 -28.99 24.75 15.43
C GLN A 32 -28.36 23.61 16.22
N TYR A 33 -28.35 22.41 15.66
CA TYR A 33 -27.70 21.25 16.30
C TYR A 33 -26.22 21.51 16.53
N LEU A 34 -25.49 21.99 15.51
CA LEU A 34 -24.06 22.30 15.61
C LEU A 34 -23.76 23.37 16.68
N GLU A 35 -24.61 24.39 16.78
CA GLU A 35 -24.45 25.46 17.78
C GLU A 35 -24.72 24.96 19.21
N LEU A 36 -25.70 24.08 19.38
CA LEU A 36 -26.16 23.60 20.68
C LEU A 36 -25.46 22.33 21.17
N GLU A 37 -24.84 21.56 20.26
CA GLU A 37 -24.27 20.22 20.53
C GLU A 37 -23.46 20.14 21.84
N PRO A 38 -22.55 21.09 22.16
CA PRO A 38 -21.77 21.01 23.39
C PRO A 38 -22.61 21.02 24.69
N ARG A 39 -23.85 21.51 24.59
CA ARG A 39 -24.79 21.65 25.71
C ARG A 39 -25.93 20.66 25.72
N LEU A 40 -26.04 19.84 24.65
CA LEU A 40 -27.12 18.87 24.53
C LEU A 40 -26.85 17.65 25.44
N SER A 41 -27.90 17.17 26.12
CA SER A 41 -27.88 15.85 26.74
C SER A 41 -28.06 14.76 25.69
N ASP A 42 -27.69 13.52 26.04
CA ASP A 42 -27.86 12.38 25.12
C ASP A 42 -29.30 12.18 24.68
N ARG A 43 -30.28 12.43 25.57
CA ARG A 43 -31.71 12.41 25.23
C ARG A 43 -32.08 13.47 24.18
N HIS A 44 -31.46 14.63 24.22
CA HIS A 44 -31.69 15.66 23.19
C HIS A 44 -31.07 15.21 21.84
N ILE A 45 -29.93 14.56 21.87
CA ILE A 45 -29.28 14.02 20.66
C ILE A 45 -30.19 12.95 20.02
N GLU A 46 -30.76 12.05 20.81
CA GLU A 46 -31.74 11.06 20.33
C GLU A 46 -32.99 11.69 19.68
N LEU A 47 -33.48 12.81 20.23
CA LEU A 47 -34.58 13.56 19.62
C LEU A 47 -34.22 14.15 18.27
N TYR A 48 -33.01 14.73 18.17
CA TYR A 48 -32.49 15.21 16.88
C TYR A 48 -32.31 14.07 15.88
N ASP A 49 -31.84 12.91 16.33
CA ASP A 49 -31.68 11.70 15.49
C ASP A 49 -33.01 11.31 14.84
N ASN A 50 -34.05 11.17 15.63
CA ASN A 50 -35.41 10.84 15.13
C ASN A 50 -35.93 11.89 14.13
N VAL A 51 -35.68 13.17 14.38
CA VAL A 51 -36.13 14.25 13.48
C VAL A 51 -35.33 14.22 12.18
N PHE A 52 -34.02 14.02 12.24
CA PHE A 52 -33.17 13.94 11.06
C PHE A 52 -33.55 12.73 10.19
N GLN A 53 -33.80 11.56 10.78
CA GLN A 53 -34.24 10.37 10.05
C GLN A 53 -35.53 10.63 9.26
N VAL A 54 -36.52 11.29 9.88
CA VAL A 54 -37.77 11.62 9.18
C VAL A 54 -37.53 12.65 8.05
N LEU A 55 -36.73 13.65 8.30
CA LEU A 55 -36.44 14.70 7.31
C LEU A 55 -35.63 14.21 6.13
N VAL A 56 -34.66 13.33 6.36
CA VAL A 56 -33.78 12.77 5.31
C VAL A 56 -34.54 11.95 4.29
N MET A 57 -35.67 11.35 4.69
CA MET A 57 -36.55 10.67 3.75
C MET A 57 -37.19 11.66 2.77
N GLY A 58 -36.83 11.56 1.48
CA GLY A 58 -37.37 12.37 0.40
C GLY A 58 -36.79 13.75 0.17
N ILE A 59 -35.62 14.04 0.78
CA ILE A 59 -34.84 15.23 0.44
C ILE A 59 -33.87 14.98 -0.73
N GLU A 60 -33.44 16.06 -1.34
CA GLU A 60 -32.55 16.02 -2.47
C GLU A 60 -31.12 15.56 -2.09
N LEU A 61 -30.40 15.01 -3.07
CA LEU A 61 -29.05 14.50 -2.89
C LEU A 61 -28.10 15.55 -2.29
N HIS A 62 -28.18 16.80 -2.76
CA HIS A 62 -27.29 17.87 -2.28
C HIS A 62 -27.53 18.23 -0.81
N ALA A 63 -28.77 18.13 -0.31
CA ALA A 63 -29.08 18.39 1.10
C ALA A 63 -28.59 17.25 2.00
N ARG A 64 -28.70 15.99 1.54
CA ARG A 64 -28.10 14.83 2.24
C ARG A 64 -26.58 14.94 2.30
N LEU A 65 -25.93 15.34 1.19
CA LEU A 65 -24.49 15.56 1.16
C LEU A 65 -24.08 16.67 2.17
N ALA A 66 -24.76 17.81 2.16
CA ALA A 66 -24.46 18.92 3.08
C ALA A 66 -24.62 18.50 4.56
N LEU A 67 -25.63 17.68 4.87
CA LEU A 67 -25.81 17.10 6.21
C LEU A 67 -24.65 16.15 6.56
N ALA A 68 -24.30 15.26 5.64
CA ALA A 68 -23.19 14.29 5.83
C ALA A 68 -21.85 15.01 6.09
N GLU A 69 -21.52 16.06 5.32
CA GLU A 69 -20.30 16.84 5.51
C GLU A 69 -20.25 17.51 6.90
N LYS A 70 -21.39 18.05 7.38
CA LYS A 70 -21.47 18.71 8.69
C LYS A 70 -21.36 17.71 9.85
N LEU A 71 -21.98 16.53 9.74
CA LEU A 71 -21.99 15.52 10.80
C LEU A 71 -20.73 14.64 10.82
N ALA A 72 -20.04 14.51 9.71
CA ALA A 72 -18.88 13.61 9.56
C ALA A 72 -17.79 13.79 10.64
N PRO A 73 -17.33 15.01 10.98
CA PRO A 73 -16.25 15.19 11.96
C PRO A 73 -16.71 15.11 13.42
N MET A 74 -18.01 15.05 13.67
CA MET A 74 -18.56 15.20 15.02
C MET A 74 -18.43 13.91 15.84
N LYS A 75 -17.96 14.05 17.08
CA LYS A 75 -17.86 12.92 18.03
C LYS A 75 -19.17 12.56 18.72
N ARG A 76 -20.11 13.49 18.75
CA ARG A 76 -21.41 13.32 19.39
C ARG A 76 -22.57 13.52 18.41
N ALA A 77 -22.33 13.30 17.11
CA ALA A 77 -23.43 13.32 16.13
C ALA A 77 -24.50 12.25 16.45
N PRO A 78 -25.76 12.47 16.03
CA PRO A 78 -26.78 11.47 16.12
C PRO A 78 -26.38 10.19 15.37
N ARG A 79 -26.42 9.04 16.04
CA ARG A 79 -25.77 7.82 15.52
C ARG A 79 -26.52 7.17 14.37
N GLU A 80 -27.84 7.11 14.46
CA GLU A 80 -28.62 6.39 13.45
C GLU A 80 -28.61 7.14 12.12
N ILE A 81 -28.75 8.48 12.15
CA ILE A 81 -28.63 9.27 10.91
C ILE A 81 -27.22 9.18 10.30
N VAL A 82 -26.16 9.11 11.12
CA VAL A 82 -24.79 8.88 10.63
C VAL A 82 -24.68 7.51 9.95
N ARG A 83 -25.27 6.46 10.52
CA ARG A 83 -25.32 5.13 9.90
C ARG A 83 -26.12 5.12 8.61
N ASP A 84 -27.25 5.80 8.58
CA ASP A 84 -28.10 5.91 7.39
C ASP A 84 -27.35 6.63 6.26
N LEU A 85 -26.70 7.76 6.55
CA LEU A 85 -25.87 8.49 5.57
C LEU A 85 -24.66 7.67 5.11
N ALA A 86 -24.03 6.89 5.99
CA ALA A 86 -22.93 5.99 5.61
C ALA A 86 -23.41 4.87 4.67
N ASN A 87 -24.67 4.48 4.77
CA ASN A 87 -25.34 3.49 3.94
C ASN A 87 -26.17 4.11 2.79
N ASP A 88 -26.09 5.42 2.54
CA ASP A 88 -26.75 6.05 1.40
C ASP A 88 -26.37 5.35 0.10
N ASP A 89 -27.30 5.25 -0.85
CA ASP A 89 -27.04 4.59 -2.14
C ASP A 89 -26.09 5.41 -3.03
N TYR A 90 -26.02 6.70 -2.82
CA TYR A 90 -25.09 7.59 -3.51
C TYR A 90 -23.79 7.71 -2.72
N ALA A 91 -22.72 7.15 -3.25
CA ALA A 91 -21.40 7.16 -2.63
C ALA A 91 -20.91 8.58 -2.29
N ILE A 92 -21.30 9.59 -3.05
CA ILE A 92 -20.94 10.99 -2.78
C ILE A 92 -21.49 11.47 -1.43
N VAL A 93 -22.69 11.02 -1.04
CA VAL A 93 -23.32 11.33 0.24
C VAL A 93 -22.63 10.56 1.38
N ALA A 94 -22.36 9.27 1.16
CA ALA A 94 -21.73 8.43 2.16
C ALA A 94 -20.25 8.79 2.41
N ALA A 95 -19.54 9.28 1.41
CA ALA A 95 -18.09 9.48 1.44
C ALA A 95 -17.57 10.34 2.62
N PRO A 96 -18.16 11.52 2.96
CA PRO A 96 -17.73 12.29 4.12
C PRO A 96 -17.79 11.49 5.42
N ILE A 97 -18.89 10.76 5.64
CA ILE A 97 -19.10 9.93 6.82
C ILE A 97 -18.10 8.76 6.85
N LEU A 98 -17.94 8.05 5.73
CA LEU A 98 -17.02 6.91 5.63
C LEU A 98 -15.57 7.30 5.91
N ARG A 99 -15.16 8.48 5.46
CA ARG A 99 -13.79 8.99 5.67
C ARG A 99 -13.54 9.51 7.08
N HIS A 100 -14.51 10.21 7.68
CA HIS A 100 -14.22 11.08 8.82
C HIS A 100 -15.00 10.77 10.10
N SER A 101 -16.14 10.06 10.02
CA SER A 101 -16.97 9.88 11.22
C SER A 101 -16.32 8.93 12.24
N PRO A 102 -16.10 9.38 13.49
CA PRO A 102 -15.60 8.52 14.55
C PRO A 102 -16.67 7.58 15.13
N LEU A 103 -17.92 7.71 14.70
CA LEU A 103 -19.06 6.98 15.28
C LEU A 103 -19.33 5.62 14.62
N LEU A 104 -18.75 5.37 13.43
CA LEU A 104 -18.85 4.07 12.78
C LEU A 104 -17.91 3.07 13.46
N ASP A 105 -18.46 1.96 13.91
CA ASP A 105 -17.71 0.86 14.47
C ASP A 105 -17.14 -0.08 13.38
N GLU A 106 -16.36 -1.07 13.79
CA GLU A 106 -15.76 -2.04 12.88
C GLU A 106 -16.81 -2.83 12.10
N ALA A 107 -17.91 -3.22 12.77
CA ALA A 107 -18.97 -3.99 12.15
C ALA A 107 -19.71 -3.18 11.07
N ASP A 108 -19.95 -1.88 11.32
CA ASP A 108 -20.51 -0.95 10.34
C ASP A 108 -19.60 -0.87 9.10
N LEU A 109 -18.29 -0.67 9.30
CA LEU A 109 -17.31 -0.50 8.22
C LEU A 109 -17.16 -1.79 7.39
N VAL A 110 -17.04 -2.96 8.03
CA VAL A 110 -16.99 -4.27 7.35
C VAL A 110 -18.27 -4.52 6.59
N GLY A 111 -19.43 -4.24 7.21
CA GLY A 111 -20.72 -4.39 6.57
C GLY A 111 -20.89 -3.55 5.31
N ILE A 112 -20.42 -2.30 5.33
CA ILE A 112 -20.43 -1.40 4.16
C ILE A 112 -19.45 -1.90 3.10
N ALA A 113 -18.23 -2.28 3.47
CA ALA A 113 -17.22 -2.82 2.55
C ALA A 113 -17.74 -4.06 1.80
N MET A 114 -18.51 -4.91 2.48
CA MET A 114 -19.09 -6.11 1.87
C MET A 114 -20.26 -5.81 0.92
N ARG A 115 -21.19 -4.93 1.32
CA ARG A 115 -22.49 -4.76 0.65
C ARG A 115 -22.52 -3.64 -0.38
N LYS A 116 -21.76 -2.56 -0.16
CA LYS A 116 -21.83 -1.37 -1.02
C LYS A 116 -20.91 -1.49 -2.25
N GLY A 117 -21.07 -0.60 -3.22
CA GLY A 117 -20.32 -0.58 -4.47
C GLY A 117 -18.89 -0.06 -4.34
N GLU A 118 -18.13 -0.13 -5.43
CA GLU A 118 -16.72 0.27 -5.53
C GLU A 118 -16.47 1.71 -5.05
N ALA A 119 -17.34 2.66 -5.40
CA ALA A 119 -17.19 4.07 -4.99
C ALA A 119 -17.26 4.27 -3.47
N HIS A 120 -18.11 3.51 -2.76
CA HIS A 120 -18.16 3.52 -1.30
C HIS A 120 -16.90 2.91 -0.70
N ARG A 121 -16.43 1.77 -1.25
CA ARG A 121 -15.18 1.14 -0.82
C ARG A 121 -13.97 2.03 -1.04
N ALA A 122 -13.94 2.78 -2.15
CA ALA A 122 -12.87 3.74 -2.42
C ALA A 122 -12.87 4.91 -1.42
N ALA A 123 -14.05 5.39 -1.01
CA ALA A 123 -14.16 6.39 0.05
C ALA A 123 -13.71 5.81 1.41
N LEU A 124 -14.10 4.58 1.72
CA LEU A 124 -13.72 3.87 2.93
C LEU A 124 -12.20 3.61 3.00
N ALA A 125 -11.57 3.25 1.88
CA ALA A 125 -10.12 3.02 1.80
C ALA A 125 -9.29 4.26 2.17
N GLN A 126 -9.84 5.46 2.04
CA GLN A 126 -9.20 6.73 2.43
C GLN A 126 -9.35 7.06 3.92
N ARG A 127 -10.13 6.26 4.68
CA ARG A 127 -10.34 6.49 6.11
C ARG A 127 -9.05 6.27 6.90
N PRO A 128 -8.67 7.20 7.81
CA PRO A 128 -7.50 7.01 8.65
C PRO A 128 -7.69 5.84 9.65
N ASN A 129 -6.57 5.19 9.97
CA ASN A 129 -6.50 4.12 10.97
C ASN A 129 -7.42 2.91 10.71
N LEU A 130 -7.60 2.52 9.45
CA LEU A 130 -8.31 1.29 9.13
C LEU A 130 -7.62 0.08 9.77
N ASN A 131 -8.43 -0.81 10.37
CA ASN A 131 -7.95 -2.08 10.92
C ASN A 131 -7.87 -3.17 9.83
N THR A 132 -7.25 -4.29 10.19
CA THR A 132 -7.03 -5.42 9.28
C THR A 132 -8.32 -6.07 8.80
N ALA A 133 -9.37 -6.13 9.62
CA ALA A 133 -10.65 -6.73 9.23
C ALA A 133 -11.30 -6.00 8.04
N VAL A 134 -11.26 -4.67 8.04
CA VAL A 134 -11.80 -3.85 6.93
C VAL A 134 -10.89 -3.92 5.72
N THR A 135 -9.57 -3.78 5.90
CA THR A 135 -8.62 -3.77 4.78
C THR A 135 -8.58 -5.10 4.05
N ASP A 136 -8.71 -6.23 4.75
CA ASP A 136 -8.76 -7.55 4.13
C ASP A 136 -9.98 -7.68 3.20
N VAL A 137 -11.16 -7.21 3.62
CA VAL A 137 -12.35 -7.17 2.75
C VAL A 137 -12.13 -6.29 1.52
N LEU A 138 -11.49 -5.12 1.69
CA LEU A 138 -11.21 -4.22 0.56
C LEU A 138 -10.23 -4.86 -0.45
N VAL A 139 -9.20 -5.54 0.04
CA VAL A 139 -8.22 -6.26 -0.80
C VAL A 139 -8.87 -7.43 -1.53
N ASP A 140 -9.73 -8.20 -0.86
CA ASP A 140 -10.43 -9.35 -1.46
C ASP A 140 -11.35 -8.96 -2.62
N LYS A 141 -11.89 -7.74 -2.63
CA LYS A 141 -12.71 -7.22 -3.74
C LYS A 141 -11.90 -6.97 -5.02
N ARG A 142 -10.57 -6.84 -4.94
CA ARG A 142 -9.63 -6.66 -6.07
C ARG A 142 -9.97 -5.49 -7.00
N GLU A 143 -10.65 -4.47 -6.51
CA GLU A 143 -11.02 -3.29 -7.27
C GLU A 143 -9.87 -2.30 -7.34
N GLN A 144 -9.41 -1.98 -8.54
CA GLN A 144 -8.19 -1.19 -8.76
C GLN A 144 -8.23 0.18 -8.06
N SER A 145 -9.35 0.91 -8.17
CA SER A 145 -9.50 2.24 -7.56
C SER A 145 -9.43 2.18 -6.03
N VAL A 146 -10.02 1.12 -5.45
CA VAL A 146 -10.01 0.86 -4.01
C VAL A 146 -8.61 0.51 -3.53
N LEU A 147 -7.90 -0.36 -4.26
CA LEU A 147 -6.54 -0.75 -3.92
C LEU A 147 -5.57 0.43 -4.00
N VAL A 148 -5.68 1.28 -5.03
CA VAL A 148 -4.87 2.50 -5.15
C VAL A 148 -5.14 3.45 -3.98
N ALA A 149 -6.41 3.66 -3.60
CA ALA A 149 -6.77 4.49 -2.46
C ALA A 149 -6.26 3.90 -1.13
N LEU A 150 -6.35 2.58 -0.95
CA LEU A 150 -5.85 1.87 0.23
C LEU A 150 -4.33 1.94 0.34
N ILE A 151 -3.61 1.74 -0.78
CA ILE A 151 -2.15 1.86 -0.82
C ILE A 151 -1.71 3.29 -0.49
N GLY A 152 -2.43 4.31 -0.96
CA GLY A 152 -2.18 5.71 -0.62
C GLY A 152 -2.49 6.10 0.82
N ASN A 153 -3.10 5.21 1.60
CA ASN A 153 -3.46 5.44 3.00
C ASN A 153 -2.39 4.87 3.94
N ASP A 154 -1.44 5.71 4.34
CA ASP A 154 -0.30 5.31 5.19
C ASP A 154 -0.72 4.84 6.59
N THR A 155 -1.94 5.18 7.03
CA THR A 155 -2.45 4.82 8.35
C THR A 155 -3.23 3.50 8.36
N ALA A 156 -3.56 2.94 7.19
CA ALA A 156 -4.26 1.69 7.06
C ALA A 156 -3.35 0.50 7.44
N LYS A 157 -3.88 -0.40 8.28
CA LYS A 157 -3.18 -1.61 8.70
C LYS A 157 -3.54 -2.76 7.78
N LEU A 158 -2.54 -3.40 7.19
CA LEU A 158 -2.72 -4.61 6.39
C LEU A 158 -2.38 -5.85 7.24
N SER A 159 -3.14 -6.92 7.07
CA SER A 159 -2.75 -8.24 7.57
C SER A 159 -1.66 -8.85 6.69
N SER A 160 -0.99 -9.90 7.17
CA SER A 160 -0.05 -10.65 6.34
C SER A 160 -0.72 -11.27 5.11
N ALA A 161 -1.96 -11.76 5.26
CA ALA A 161 -2.76 -12.29 4.16
C ALA A 161 -3.14 -11.19 3.15
N GLY A 162 -3.61 -10.04 3.64
CA GLY A 162 -3.94 -8.88 2.81
C GLY A 162 -2.73 -8.35 2.04
N ALA A 163 -1.57 -8.25 2.69
CA ALA A 163 -0.32 -7.83 2.04
C ALA A 163 0.11 -8.81 0.94
N THR A 164 0.00 -10.12 1.19
CA THR A 164 0.27 -11.17 0.20
C THR A 164 -0.64 -11.05 -1.02
N THR A 165 -1.95 -10.94 -0.79
CA THR A 165 -2.94 -10.80 -1.87
C THR A 165 -2.71 -9.51 -2.66
N LEU A 166 -2.38 -8.41 -1.99
CA LEU A 166 -2.08 -7.13 -2.64
C LEU A 166 -0.82 -7.22 -3.53
N THR A 167 0.21 -7.95 -3.07
CA THR A 167 1.44 -8.22 -3.83
C THR A 167 1.15 -9.06 -5.07
N ASP A 168 0.32 -10.10 -4.95
CA ASP A 168 -0.11 -10.93 -6.08
C ASP A 168 -0.87 -10.09 -7.13
N ILE A 169 -1.81 -9.25 -6.69
CA ILE A 169 -2.53 -8.33 -7.58
C ILE A 169 -1.58 -7.36 -8.27
N ALA A 170 -0.64 -6.77 -7.53
CA ALA A 170 0.35 -5.84 -8.07
C ALA A 170 1.26 -6.50 -9.12
N SER A 171 1.56 -7.80 -9.00
CA SER A 171 2.33 -8.55 -10.01
C SER A 171 1.63 -8.61 -11.38
N GLN A 172 0.31 -8.42 -11.41
CA GLN A 172 -0.53 -8.52 -12.61
C GLN A 172 -1.14 -7.17 -13.04
N ASN A 173 -1.05 -6.13 -12.19
CA ASN A 173 -1.63 -4.82 -12.43
C ASN A 173 -0.60 -3.70 -12.23
N ALA A 174 -0.16 -3.12 -13.35
CA ALA A 174 0.87 -2.09 -13.36
C ALA A 174 0.50 -0.83 -12.55
N VAL A 175 -0.78 -0.45 -12.49
CA VAL A 175 -1.24 0.73 -11.74
C VAL A 175 -1.13 0.49 -10.24
N VAL A 176 -1.52 -0.69 -9.77
CA VAL A 176 -1.38 -1.11 -8.37
C VAL A 176 0.09 -1.22 -8.00
N ALA A 177 0.91 -1.82 -8.87
CA ALA A 177 2.37 -1.92 -8.68
C ALA A 177 3.03 -0.52 -8.55
N GLN A 178 2.64 0.42 -9.40
CA GLN A 178 3.17 1.78 -9.35
C GLN A 178 2.76 2.52 -8.08
N SER A 179 1.52 2.35 -7.64
CA SER A 179 1.03 2.94 -6.37
C SER A 179 1.79 2.37 -5.18
N LEU A 180 2.03 1.06 -5.18
CA LEU A 180 2.82 0.40 -4.14
C LEU A 180 4.28 0.87 -4.14
N ALA A 181 4.88 1.04 -5.33
CA ALA A 181 6.21 1.61 -5.49
C ALA A 181 6.31 3.02 -4.90
N SER A 182 5.34 3.87 -5.19
CA SER A 182 5.29 5.24 -4.68
C SER A 182 5.20 5.28 -3.15
N ARG A 183 4.38 4.43 -2.55
CA ARG A 183 4.25 4.32 -1.08
C ARG A 183 5.57 3.91 -0.42
N LEU A 184 6.28 2.95 -1.02
CA LEU A 184 7.56 2.44 -0.50
C LEU A 184 8.75 3.33 -0.90
N GLN A 185 8.52 4.46 -1.59
CA GLN A 185 9.54 5.32 -2.19
C GLN A 185 10.49 4.57 -3.14
N LEU A 186 9.99 3.50 -3.77
CA LEU A 186 10.75 2.66 -4.68
C LEU A 186 10.49 3.05 -6.13
N PRO A 187 11.48 2.97 -7.04
CA PRO A 187 11.22 3.12 -8.45
C PRO A 187 10.28 2.00 -8.94
N ALA A 188 9.29 2.36 -9.76
CA ALA A 188 8.27 1.43 -10.26
C ALA A 188 8.85 0.18 -10.93
N THR A 189 10.00 0.33 -11.60
CA THR A 189 10.77 -0.76 -12.21
C THR A 189 11.27 -1.77 -11.18
N ALA A 190 11.72 -1.32 -10.01
CA ALA A 190 12.19 -2.20 -8.93
C ALA A 190 11.04 -3.06 -8.36
N VAL A 191 9.87 -2.45 -8.13
CA VAL A 191 8.69 -3.20 -7.64
C VAL A 191 8.25 -4.24 -8.68
N THR A 192 8.20 -3.88 -9.95
CA THR A 192 7.84 -4.84 -11.02
C THR A 192 8.86 -5.99 -11.10
N HIS A 193 10.15 -5.72 -10.92
CA HIS A 193 11.20 -6.75 -10.90
C HIS A 193 11.11 -7.65 -9.67
N ILE A 194 10.89 -7.09 -8.48
CA ILE A 194 10.70 -7.86 -7.23
C ILE A 194 9.47 -8.76 -7.34
N LEU A 195 8.34 -8.22 -7.83
CA LEU A 195 7.11 -8.97 -7.98
C LEU A 195 7.22 -10.05 -9.07
N THR A 196 7.92 -9.76 -10.17
CA THR A 196 8.18 -10.74 -11.23
C THR A 196 9.13 -11.83 -10.76
N ALA A 197 10.15 -11.50 -9.97
CA ALA A 197 11.06 -12.46 -9.37
C ALA A 197 10.35 -13.34 -8.33
N ALA A 198 9.54 -12.76 -7.45
CA ALA A 198 8.74 -13.50 -6.48
C ALA A 198 7.77 -14.47 -7.18
N ARG A 199 7.10 -14.03 -8.25
CA ARG A 199 6.23 -14.88 -9.07
C ARG A 199 6.99 -16.01 -9.75
N ALA A 200 8.18 -15.75 -10.29
CA ALA A 200 9.01 -16.77 -10.93
C ALA A 200 9.46 -17.84 -9.92
N VAL A 201 9.80 -17.47 -8.70
CA VAL A 201 10.13 -18.39 -7.60
C VAL A 201 8.91 -19.25 -7.25
N VAL A 202 7.74 -18.64 -7.07
CA VAL A 202 6.48 -19.37 -6.77
C VAL A 202 6.12 -20.33 -7.89
N VAL A 203 6.17 -19.91 -9.15
CA VAL A 203 5.86 -20.78 -10.31
C VAL A 203 6.87 -21.92 -10.43
N ASN A 204 8.15 -21.68 -10.18
CA ASN A 204 9.19 -22.72 -10.28
C ASN A 204 9.05 -23.75 -9.13
N THR A 205 8.74 -23.29 -7.92
CA THR A 205 8.47 -24.18 -6.77
C THR A 205 7.23 -25.05 -7.02
N LEU A 206 6.16 -24.47 -7.61
CA LEU A 206 4.93 -25.18 -7.95
C LEU A 206 5.13 -26.24 -9.04
N SER A 207 6.11 -26.08 -9.93
CA SER A 207 6.37 -27.05 -11.04
C SER A 207 7.03 -28.34 -10.56
N HIS A 208 7.64 -28.33 -9.38
CA HIS A 208 8.47 -29.43 -8.88
C HIS A 208 7.96 -30.08 -7.59
N ALA A 209 6.86 -29.59 -6.96
CA ALA A 209 6.34 -30.09 -5.69
C ALA A 209 5.14 -31.04 -5.85
N GLU A 210 5.08 -32.07 -5.00
CA GLU A 210 3.94 -32.99 -4.85
C GLU A 210 2.70 -32.21 -4.31
N PRO A 211 1.44 -32.63 -4.65
CA PRO A 211 0.22 -31.89 -4.38
C PRO A 211 -0.01 -31.46 -2.93
N ASP A 212 0.40 -32.31 -1.96
CA ASP A 212 0.17 -32.04 -0.53
C ASP A 212 1.23 -31.13 0.12
N ALA A 213 2.42 -31.02 -0.47
CA ALA A 213 3.48 -30.12 -0.04
C ALA A 213 3.29 -28.67 -0.54
N ARG A 214 2.55 -28.51 -1.64
CA ARG A 214 2.38 -27.23 -2.34
C ARG A 214 1.81 -26.10 -1.48
N ALA A 215 0.83 -26.38 -0.63
CA ALA A 215 0.20 -25.35 0.20
C ALA A 215 1.16 -24.79 1.27
N SER A 216 2.00 -25.64 1.86
CA SER A 216 2.97 -25.26 2.90
C SER A 216 4.18 -24.50 2.32
N GLU A 217 4.69 -24.96 1.16
CA GLU A 217 5.83 -24.32 0.48
C GLU A 217 5.46 -22.98 -0.15
N ILE A 218 4.23 -22.87 -0.72
CA ILE A 218 3.72 -21.58 -1.22
C ILE A 218 3.62 -20.58 -0.10
N THR A 219 3.08 -21.00 1.05
CA THR A 219 2.97 -20.13 2.24
C THR A 219 4.34 -19.70 2.75
N GLY A 220 5.34 -20.59 2.69
CA GLY A 220 6.73 -20.30 3.06
C GLY A 220 7.41 -19.34 2.07
N ALA A 221 7.32 -19.58 0.77
CA ALA A 221 7.92 -18.74 -0.28
C ALA A 221 7.30 -17.35 -0.34
N VAL A 222 5.97 -17.25 -0.15
CA VAL A 222 5.25 -15.99 -0.06
C VAL A 222 5.61 -15.24 1.24
N ARG A 223 5.73 -15.97 2.37
CA ARG A 223 6.18 -15.37 3.64
C ARG A 223 7.58 -14.79 3.51
N HIS A 224 8.53 -15.49 2.90
CA HIS A 224 9.87 -14.97 2.64
C HIS A 224 9.89 -13.76 1.69
N GLY A 225 9.03 -13.76 0.66
CA GLY A 225 8.87 -12.61 -0.23
C GLY A 225 8.27 -11.38 0.48
N VAL A 226 7.28 -11.59 1.36
CA VAL A 226 6.65 -10.53 2.15
C VAL A 226 7.55 -10.05 3.28
N GLU A 227 8.30 -10.95 3.94
CA GLU A 227 9.30 -10.58 4.95
C GLU A 227 10.43 -9.77 4.34
N ALA A 228 10.86 -10.05 3.11
CA ALA A 228 11.84 -9.24 2.38
C ALA A 228 11.29 -7.84 2.04
N VAL A 229 10.00 -7.69 1.74
CA VAL A 229 9.34 -6.40 1.50
C VAL A 229 9.00 -5.69 2.81
N GLY A 230 8.65 -6.41 3.88
CA GLY A 230 8.29 -5.86 5.20
C GLY A 230 9.49 -5.54 6.09
N ALA A 231 10.68 -6.07 5.78
CA ALA A 231 11.91 -5.88 6.56
C ALA A 231 12.74 -4.63 6.15
N LEU A 232 12.25 -3.85 5.19
CA LEU A 232 12.98 -2.70 4.64
C LEU A 232 13.22 -1.49 5.57
N PRO A 233 12.57 -1.28 6.74
CA PRO A 233 12.94 -0.18 7.62
C PRO A 233 13.75 -0.56 8.88
N LEU A 234 14.27 -1.77 9.01
CA LEU A 234 14.96 -2.22 10.21
C LEU A 234 16.34 -2.84 9.91
N ILE A 235 17.22 -2.06 9.27
CA ILE A 235 18.65 -2.38 9.24
C ILE A 235 19.29 -1.78 10.48
N MET A 236 19.25 -2.52 11.59
CA MET A 236 20.09 -2.36 12.76
C MET A 236 20.61 -3.75 13.16
N SER A 237 21.30 -4.43 12.24
CA SER A 237 22.17 -5.57 12.59
C SER A 237 23.42 -5.50 11.73
N ASP A 238 24.57 -5.73 12.36
CA ASP A 238 25.94 -5.51 11.82
C ASP A 238 26.31 -6.38 10.60
N GLU A 239 25.44 -7.25 10.09
CA GLU A 239 25.70 -8.06 8.90
C GLU A 239 24.49 -8.07 7.95
N VAL A 240 24.65 -7.37 6.83
CA VAL A 240 23.66 -7.37 5.73
C VAL A 240 23.76 -8.67 4.95
N SER A 241 22.66 -9.43 4.81
CA SER A 241 22.66 -10.69 4.06
C SER A 241 22.79 -10.47 2.54
N GLU A 242 23.27 -11.48 1.79
CA GLU A 242 23.40 -11.42 0.33
C GLU A 242 22.06 -11.10 -0.36
N GLN A 243 20.95 -11.69 0.12
CA GLN A 243 19.61 -11.44 -0.41
C GLN A 243 19.20 -9.97 -0.23
N GLN A 244 19.53 -9.39 0.93
CA GLN A 244 19.26 -7.97 1.20
C GLN A 244 20.08 -7.07 0.27
N ILE A 245 21.37 -7.38 0.02
CA ILE A 245 22.19 -6.61 -0.90
C ILE A 245 21.64 -6.68 -2.33
N VAL A 246 21.21 -7.84 -2.81
CA VAL A 246 20.56 -7.99 -4.13
C VAL A 246 19.28 -7.16 -4.21
N ALA A 247 18.46 -7.20 -3.15
CA ALA A 247 17.24 -6.41 -3.08
C ALA A 247 17.53 -4.90 -3.09
N LEU A 248 18.48 -4.42 -2.26
CA LEU A 248 18.91 -3.02 -2.21
C LEU A 248 19.44 -2.54 -3.56
N TYR A 249 20.18 -3.39 -4.29
CA TYR A 249 20.68 -3.07 -5.62
C TYR A 249 19.53 -2.93 -6.64
N GLY A 250 18.58 -3.84 -6.59
CA GLY A 250 17.34 -3.77 -7.39
C GLY A 250 16.51 -2.52 -7.10
N LEU A 251 16.60 -2.00 -5.88
CA LEU A 251 15.92 -0.78 -5.43
C LEU A 251 16.69 0.51 -5.79
N GLY A 252 17.91 0.40 -6.33
CA GLY A 252 18.74 1.55 -6.64
C GLY A 252 19.34 2.25 -5.41
N GLN A 253 19.31 1.60 -4.23
CA GLN A 253 19.93 2.10 -2.99
C GLN A 253 21.43 1.84 -3.01
N ILE A 254 22.14 2.53 -3.89
CA ILE A 254 23.57 2.28 -4.18
C ILE A 254 24.45 2.45 -2.95
N GLU A 255 24.16 3.43 -2.08
CA GLU A 255 24.95 3.68 -0.87
C GLU A 255 24.93 2.50 0.10
N ASP A 256 23.73 1.92 0.32
CA ASP A 256 23.54 0.78 1.21
C ASP A 256 24.16 -0.50 0.62
N VAL A 257 24.06 -0.66 -0.72
CA VAL A 257 24.75 -1.75 -1.45
C VAL A 257 26.24 -1.64 -1.35
N VAL A 258 26.80 -0.43 -1.54
CA VAL A 258 28.23 -0.16 -1.40
C VAL A 258 28.70 -0.50 0.00
N SER A 259 27.99 -0.02 1.03
CA SER A 259 28.32 -0.29 2.43
C SER A 259 28.27 -1.79 2.75
N GLY A 260 27.21 -2.50 2.33
CA GLY A 260 27.06 -3.94 2.55
C GLY A 260 28.10 -4.79 1.83
N LEU A 261 28.41 -4.48 0.56
CA LEU A 261 29.43 -5.18 -0.21
C LEU A 261 30.86 -4.87 0.30
N ALA A 262 31.15 -3.61 0.64
CA ALA A 262 32.44 -3.20 1.13
C ALA A 262 32.78 -3.88 2.47
N SER A 263 31.81 -3.93 3.39
CA SER A 263 31.96 -4.61 4.69
C SER A 263 32.23 -6.11 4.50
N ARG A 264 31.45 -6.80 3.65
CA ARG A 264 31.58 -8.25 3.44
C ARG A 264 32.82 -8.65 2.65
N ALA A 265 33.22 -7.83 1.69
CA ALA A 265 34.38 -8.09 0.84
C ALA A 265 35.72 -7.58 1.43
N GLU A 266 35.67 -6.85 2.55
CA GLU A 266 36.81 -6.14 3.15
C GLU A 266 37.50 -5.20 2.13
N LEU A 267 36.69 -4.49 1.34
CA LEU A 267 37.15 -3.58 0.30
C LEU A 267 36.81 -2.12 0.64
N GLU A 268 37.58 -1.18 0.08
CA GLU A 268 37.29 0.24 0.19
C GLU A 268 35.95 0.59 -0.48
N PRO A 269 35.05 1.32 0.20
CA PRO A 269 33.73 1.66 -0.34
C PRO A 269 33.75 2.33 -1.70
N GLU A 270 34.72 3.19 -1.94
CA GLU A 270 34.89 3.89 -3.22
C GLU A 270 35.30 2.95 -4.38
N ALA A 271 36.04 1.90 -4.10
CA ALA A 271 36.39 0.88 -5.09
C ALA A 271 35.14 0.04 -5.47
N VAL A 272 34.31 -0.27 -4.48
CA VAL A 272 33.02 -0.98 -4.69
C VAL A 272 32.04 -0.10 -5.48
N ARG A 273 31.94 1.19 -5.17
CA ARG A 273 31.13 2.16 -5.91
C ARG A 273 31.51 2.17 -7.39
N ARG A 274 32.78 2.32 -7.69
CA ARG A 274 33.28 2.29 -9.08
C ARG A 274 32.99 0.97 -9.78
N ALA A 275 33.08 -0.16 -9.09
CA ALA A 275 32.72 -1.48 -9.66
C ALA A 275 31.25 -1.57 -10.03
N LEU A 276 30.34 -0.92 -9.27
CA LEU A 276 28.94 -0.84 -9.60
C LEU A 276 28.63 0.10 -10.77
N GLU A 277 29.38 1.20 -10.91
CA GLU A 277 29.17 2.22 -11.96
C GLU A 277 29.73 1.83 -13.33
N VAL A 278 30.83 1.10 -13.37
CA VAL A 278 31.49 0.69 -14.64
C VAL A 278 30.53 -0.21 -15.43
N PRO A 279 30.35 0.01 -16.76
CA PRO A 279 29.41 -0.78 -17.58
C PRO A 279 29.74 -2.27 -17.67
N CYS A 280 31.01 -2.67 -17.46
CA CYS A 280 31.43 -4.07 -17.51
C CYS A 280 30.95 -4.85 -16.26
N THR A 281 30.76 -6.14 -16.42
CA THR A 281 30.37 -7.04 -15.33
C THR A 281 31.53 -7.54 -14.49
N ASP A 282 32.75 -7.53 -15.04
CA ASP A 282 33.93 -8.14 -14.43
C ASP A 282 34.28 -7.58 -13.05
N ALA A 283 34.17 -6.25 -12.89
CA ALA A 283 34.45 -5.58 -11.61
C ALA A 283 33.43 -6.03 -10.55
N LEU A 284 32.16 -6.11 -10.91
CA LEU A 284 31.08 -6.58 -10.01
C LEU A 284 31.28 -8.05 -9.64
N LEU A 285 31.66 -8.91 -10.59
CA LEU A 285 31.95 -10.33 -10.33
C LEU A 285 33.04 -10.52 -9.28
N ILE A 286 34.11 -9.71 -9.34
CA ILE A 286 35.20 -9.74 -8.37
C ILE A 286 34.70 -9.34 -6.98
N VAL A 287 33.95 -8.24 -6.89
CA VAL A 287 33.39 -7.76 -5.62
C VAL A 287 32.45 -8.80 -4.99
N MET A 288 31.54 -9.37 -5.78
CA MET A 288 30.61 -10.40 -5.28
C MET A 288 31.36 -11.66 -4.82
N LYS A 289 32.42 -12.07 -5.55
CA LYS A 289 33.21 -13.22 -5.17
C LYS A 289 33.98 -12.98 -3.88
N ALA A 290 34.55 -11.77 -3.70
CA ALA A 290 35.22 -11.35 -2.47
C ALA A 290 34.22 -11.29 -1.28
N ALA A 291 32.99 -10.82 -1.52
CA ALA A 291 31.93 -10.77 -0.51
C ALA A 291 31.34 -12.15 -0.17
N GLY A 292 31.81 -13.22 -0.81
CA GLY A 292 31.35 -14.58 -0.53
C GLY A 292 29.97 -14.93 -1.08
N PHE A 293 29.49 -14.24 -2.09
CA PHE A 293 28.16 -14.47 -2.67
C PHE A 293 28.01 -15.87 -3.23
N GLU A 294 26.88 -16.49 -2.95
CA GLU A 294 26.46 -17.72 -3.64
C GLU A 294 26.08 -17.40 -5.09
N ARG A 295 26.26 -18.40 -5.96
CA ARG A 295 25.99 -18.26 -7.40
C ARG A 295 24.60 -17.72 -7.73
N GLN A 296 23.59 -18.15 -6.97
CA GLN A 296 22.19 -17.69 -7.16
C GLN A 296 22.03 -16.19 -6.88
N HIS A 297 22.68 -15.66 -5.85
CA HIS A 297 22.64 -14.24 -5.50
C HIS A 297 23.49 -13.40 -6.47
N ALA A 298 24.63 -13.93 -6.91
CA ALA A 298 25.43 -13.31 -7.98
C ALA A 298 24.64 -13.19 -9.29
N GLN A 299 23.83 -14.20 -9.64
CA GLN A 299 22.91 -14.15 -10.79
C GLN A 299 21.88 -13.03 -10.63
N GLY A 300 21.32 -12.85 -9.43
CA GLY A 300 20.40 -11.76 -9.12
C GLY A 300 21.03 -10.37 -9.34
N MET A 301 22.24 -10.15 -8.82
CA MET A 301 22.99 -8.91 -9.02
C MET A 301 23.30 -8.62 -10.49
N LEU A 302 23.71 -9.63 -11.24
CA LEU A 302 23.98 -9.52 -12.68
C LEU A 302 22.73 -9.20 -13.47
N ALA A 303 21.61 -9.84 -13.15
CA ALA A 303 20.32 -9.58 -13.79
C ALA A 303 19.90 -8.12 -13.63
N VAL A 304 20.06 -7.56 -12.44
CA VAL A 304 19.78 -6.15 -12.16
C VAL A 304 20.74 -5.25 -12.95
N LYS A 305 22.06 -5.51 -12.88
CA LYS A 305 23.07 -4.70 -13.58
C LYS A 305 22.87 -4.68 -15.10
N MET A 306 22.55 -5.82 -15.69
CA MET A 306 22.36 -5.96 -17.14
C MET A 306 20.91 -5.62 -17.57
N SER A 307 20.02 -5.33 -16.62
CA SER A 307 18.58 -5.09 -16.88
C SER A 307 17.91 -6.21 -17.69
N VAL A 308 18.23 -7.45 -17.35
CA VAL A 308 17.71 -8.66 -18.03
C VAL A 308 17.00 -9.57 -17.03
N PRO A 309 16.06 -10.44 -17.50
CA PRO A 309 15.43 -11.44 -16.63
C PRO A 309 16.46 -12.44 -16.07
N LEU A 310 16.19 -12.99 -14.87
CA LEU A 310 17.05 -13.98 -14.20
C LEU A 310 17.43 -15.21 -15.02
N ASN A 311 16.56 -15.59 -15.96
CA ASN A 311 16.77 -16.74 -16.85
C ASN A 311 17.33 -16.36 -18.23
N ALA A 312 17.81 -15.13 -18.40
CA ALA A 312 18.34 -14.67 -19.68
C ALA A 312 19.62 -15.45 -20.09
N PRO A 313 19.72 -15.91 -21.35
CA PRO A 313 20.92 -16.58 -21.85
C PRO A 313 22.20 -15.71 -21.73
N SER A 314 22.04 -14.38 -21.74
CA SER A 314 23.14 -13.43 -21.57
C SER A 314 23.84 -13.47 -20.21
N LEU A 315 23.22 -14.09 -19.20
CA LEU A 315 23.83 -14.29 -17.87
C LEU A 315 24.76 -15.51 -17.82
N LEU A 316 24.69 -16.44 -18.78
CA LEU A 316 25.46 -17.69 -18.74
C LEU A 316 26.97 -17.43 -18.82
N GLU A 317 27.40 -16.50 -19.67
CA GLU A 317 28.83 -16.15 -19.83
C GLU A 317 29.40 -15.50 -18.57
N PRO A 318 28.80 -14.39 -18.01
CA PRO A 318 29.28 -13.80 -16.76
C PRO A 318 29.25 -14.78 -15.58
N LEU A 319 28.24 -15.63 -15.46
CA LEU A 319 28.18 -16.66 -14.41
C LEU A 319 29.27 -17.72 -14.57
N GLY A 320 29.60 -18.10 -15.80
CA GLY A 320 30.71 -19.00 -16.08
C GLY A 320 32.07 -18.38 -15.73
N GLN A 321 32.24 -17.07 -15.90
CA GLN A 321 33.38 -16.33 -15.43
C GLN A 321 33.42 -16.26 -13.89
N TYR A 322 32.27 -15.98 -13.24
CA TYR A 322 32.14 -15.97 -11.78
C TYR A 322 32.65 -17.25 -11.12
N ASP A 323 32.32 -18.42 -11.68
CA ASP A 323 32.74 -19.71 -11.16
C ASP A 323 34.26 -19.90 -11.22
N ARG A 324 34.94 -19.26 -12.19
CA ARG A 324 36.37 -19.37 -12.43
C ARG A 324 37.21 -18.36 -11.64
N ILE A 325 36.58 -17.32 -11.08
CA ILE A 325 37.29 -16.30 -10.29
C ILE A 325 37.79 -16.94 -9.00
N ASN A 326 39.11 -16.84 -8.80
CA ASN A 326 39.77 -17.21 -7.57
C ASN A 326 40.22 -15.92 -6.87
N ALA A 327 39.46 -15.47 -5.86
CA ALA A 327 39.65 -14.19 -5.21
C ALA A 327 40.76 -14.26 -4.12
N THR A 328 41.99 -14.56 -4.53
CA THR A 328 43.16 -14.57 -3.60
C THR A 328 43.63 -13.16 -3.23
N ASP A 329 43.40 -12.17 -4.08
CA ASP A 329 43.69 -10.74 -3.82
C ASP A 329 42.66 -9.88 -4.57
N PRO A 330 41.45 -9.75 -4.04
CA PRO A 330 40.34 -9.06 -4.74
C PRO A 330 40.63 -7.56 -4.93
N ALA A 331 41.29 -6.91 -3.99
CA ALA A 331 41.62 -5.49 -4.09
C ALA A 331 42.54 -5.21 -5.29
N ARG A 332 43.55 -6.03 -5.49
CA ARG A 332 44.49 -5.89 -6.59
C ARG A 332 43.85 -6.23 -7.94
N MET A 333 43.02 -7.26 -7.98
CA MET A 333 42.25 -7.62 -9.19
C MET A 333 41.28 -6.50 -9.58
N LEU A 334 40.58 -5.90 -8.61
CA LEU A 334 39.66 -4.83 -8.84
C LEU A 334 40.34 -3.57 -9.39
N VAL A 335 41.47 -3.17 -8.81
CA VAL A 335 42.31 -2.05 -9.31
C VAL A 335 42.74 -2.29 -10.76
N PHE A 336 43.15 -3.51 -11.10
CA PHE A 336 43.53 -3.85 -12.47
C PHE A 336 42.40 -3.74 -13.47
N VAL A 337 41.20 -4.25 -13.12
CA VAL A 337 40.00 -4.17 -13.99
C VAL A 337 39.53 -2.73 -14.15
N LEU A 338 39.47 -1.96 -13.06
CA LEU A 338 39.03 -0.56 -13.08
C LEU A 338 40.02 0.33 -13.88
N SER A 339 41.34 0.07 -13.82
CA SER A 339 42.32 0.83 -14.59
C SER A 339 42.18 0.62 -16.11
N ARG A 340 41.82 -0.60 -16.56
CA ARG A 340 41.58 -0.88 -17.98
C ARG A 340 40.36 -0.18 -18.54
N HIS A 341 39.33 -0.02 -17.74
CA HIS A 341 38.08 0.62 -18.15
C HIS A 341 38.03 2.12 -17.89
N GLY A 342 38.85 2.64 -16.95
CA GLY A 342 38.97 4.08 -16.69
C GLY A 342 39.70 4.84 -17.81
N SER A 343 40.55 4.17 -18.61
CA SER A 343 41.20 4.77 -19.78
C SER A 343 40.28 4.90 -21.01
N ALA A 344 39.14 4.23 -21.02
CA ALA A 344 38.21 4.26 -22.17
C ALA A 344 37.22 5.42 -22.14
N MET A 345 37.13 6.19 -21.05
CA MET A 345 36.22 7.34 -20.90
C MET A 345 36.94 8.71 -21.11
N ALA A 346 38.22 8.72 -21.48
CA ALA A 346 39.01 9.94 -21.68
C ALA A 346 39.29 10.26 -23.18
N HIS A 347 38.41 9.79 -24.07
CA HIS A 347 38.48 10.18 -25.51
C HIS A 347 37.09 10.55 -26.05
#